data_37b885cd1974eeafad7e06bf1e144435
#
_entry.id   37b885cd1974eeafad7e06bf1e144435
#
_cell.length_a   1.000
_cell.length_b   1.000
_cell.length_c   1.000
_cell.angle_alpha   90.00
_cell.angle_beta   90.00
_cell.angle_gamma   90.00
#
_symmetry.space_group_name_H-M   'P 1'
#
loop_
_entity.id
_entity.type
_entity.pdbx_description
1 polymer ?
#
loop_
_entity_poly.entity_id
_entity_poly.type
_entity_poly.pdbx_seq_one_letter_code
_entity_poly.pdbx_strand_id
1 'polypeptide(L)'
;MKDKIFGVLQRVGRSFMLPIAILPVAGLLLGFGSSFTNETTIATYGLQKILGDGTILHALLIIMNKVGSAVFDNLPLIFAVGVAIGMAKKEKEVAALSALIAYFVMNVAINGMLVVNGKITADGQIAKSVLEGTVTSVCGIQSLQMGVFGGIIVGLGVAALHNRFHKIVLPNALSFFGGSRFVPIISTIVYMFVGILMYFVWPAVQNGIYALGGLVTGSGYIGTLIFGIIKRALIPFGLHHVFYMPFWQTAVGGTMEVAGQMVQGGQNIFFAQLADSANVAHFSADATRYFSGEFIFMIFGLPGAALAMYRCAKPEKKKAAGGLLLSAALACMLTGITEPLEFSFLFVAPALFAVQVVLAGAAYMIAHMLNIAVGLTFSGGFLDLFLFGILQGNAKTSWLRIIPVGIIYFILYYVIFTFLIKKFNFKTPGREDDDTETKLYTKADVNARKEAGKAGEAAGSTSADPVSEAITAGLGGKKNISDVDCCATRLRITVHDAARVNDDILKTTGSRGIVKKGQGVQIIYGPQVTVIKSKLEDYLEIAPNEYFEGANEKETDNAENQVQSDTERTAESTGEAAQNTAPTSEASTQPEKKVLRTAIVYSPVTGIAADLSTAPDEGFA
;
A
#
# COMPACT_ATOMS: atom_id res chain seq x y z
N MET A 1 4.55 19.78 15.88
CA MET A 1 3.82 18.61 16.42
C MET A 1 2.81 18.06 15.41
N LYS A 2 1.97 18.90 14.78
CA LYS A 2 0.97 18.47 13.76
C LYS A 2 1.60 17.72 12.57
N ASP A 3 2.73 18.20 12.02
CA ASP A 3 3.41 17.59 10.88
C ASP A 3 4.01 16.21 11.20
N LYS A 4 4.51 16.00 12.43
CA LYS A 4 5.00 14.69 12.88
C LYS A 4 3.86 13.67 12.99
N ILE A 5 2.72 14.08 13.56
CA ILE A 5 1.53 13.22 13.68
C ILE A 5 1.01 12.86 12.29
N PHE A 6 0.89 13.84 11.40
CA PHE A 6 0.45 13.64 10.03
C PHE A 6 1.38 12.68 9.26
N GLY A 7 2.70 12.84 9.39
CA GLY A 7 3.69 11.94 8.80
C GLY A 7 3.61 10.51 9.34
N VAL A 8 3.30 10.32 10.63
CA VAL A 8 3.07 8.99 11.20
C VAL A 8 1.79 8.36 10.63
N LEU A 9 0.67 9.11 10.61
CA LEU A 9 -0.59 8.63 10.03
C LEU A 9 -0.46 8.25 8.56
N GLN A 10 0.30 9.03 7.78
CA GLN A 10 0.60 8.70 6.39
C GLN A 10 1.40 7.39 6.27
N ARG A 11 2.39 7.14 7.13
CA ARG A 11 3.15 5.88 7.13
C ARG A 11 2.27 4.70 7.51
N VAL A 12 1.43 4.86 8.55
CA VAL A 12 0.46 3.83 8.94
C VAL A 12 -0.49 3.51 7.79
N GLY A 13 -1.10 4.54 7.16
CA GLY A 13 -1.98 4.33 6.00
C GLY A 13 -1.28 3.62 4.84
N ARG A 14 0.00 3.92 4.61
CA ARG A 14 0.81 3.27 3.59
C ARG A 14 1.11 1.81 3.94
N SER A 15 1.35 1.50 5.21
CA SER A 15 1.62 0.12 5.63
C SER A 15 0.43 -0.82 5.40
N PHE A 16 -0.79 -0.28 5.25
CA PHE A 16 -1.99 -1.04 4.91
C PHE A 16 -2.04 -1.48 3.45
N MET A 17 -1.26 -0.84 2.56
CA MET A 17 -1.30 -1.20 1.13
C MET A 17 -0.86 -2.64 0.86
N LEU A 18 0.13 -3.15 1.60
CA LEU A 18 0.62 -4.51 1.40
C LEU A 18 -0.45 -5.56 1.76
N PRO A 19 -1.09 -5.52 2.94
CA PRO A 19 -2.22 -6.39 3.26
C PRO A 19 -3.41 -6.24 2.30
N ILE A 20 -3.72 -5.02 1.86
CA ILE A 20 -4.86 -4.74 0.99
C ILE A 20 -4.62 -5.27 -0.43
N ALA A 21 -3.38 -5.33 -0.89
CA ALA A 21 -3.04 -5.74 -2.26
C ALA A 21 -3.46 -7.18 -2.60
N ILE A 22 -3.64 -8.07 -1.60
CA ILE A 22 -4.10 -9.44 -1.82
C ILE A 22 -5.63 -9.53 -1.99
N LEU A 23 -6.39 -8.54 -1.48
CA LEU A 23 -7.85 -8.60 -1.44
C LEU A 23 -8.50 -8.76 -2.83
N PRO A 24 -8.04 -8.09 -3.91
CA PRO A 24 -8.62 -8.30 -5.25
C PRO A 24 -8.52 -9.76 -5.70
N VAL A 25 -7.37 -10.41 -5.49
CA VAL A 25 -7.16 -11.82 -5.88
C VAL A 25 -8.02 -12.75 -5.02
N ALA A 26 -7.98 -12.57 -3.70
CA ALA A 26 -8.78 -13.34 -2.76
C ALA A 26 -10.28 -13.17 -3.05
N GLY A 27 -10.71 -11.94 -3.35
CA GLY A 27 -12.09 -11.63 -3.68
C GLY A 27 -12.54 -12.24 -5.00
N LEU A 28 -11.70 -12.23 -6.04
CA LEU A 28 -12.01 -12.93 -7.29
C LEU A 28 -12.16 -14.43 -7.06
N LEU A 29 -11.24 -15.06 -6.33
CA LEU A 29 -11.32 -16.48 -6.00
C LEU A 29 -12.61 -16.81 -5.22
N LEU A 30 -12.92 -16.00 -4.19
CA LEU A 30 -14.14 -16.14 -3.41
C LEU A 30 -15.38 -15.87 -4.27
N GLY A 31 -15.36 -14.82 -5.10
CA GLY A 31 -16.48 -14.42 -5.94
C GLY A 31 -16.81 -15.45 -7.02
N PHE A 32 -15.83 -15.91 -7.77
CA PHE A 32 -16.02 -16.99 -8.74
C PHE A 32 -16.43 -18.29 -8.06
N GLY A 33 -15.70 -18.67 -7.00
CA GLY A 33 -15.98 -19.87 -6.23
C GLY A 33 -17.42 -19.87 -5.72
N SER A 34 -17.85 -18.88 -4.96
CA SER A 34 -19.19 -18.83 -4.35
C SER A 34 -20.31 -18.61 -5.37
N SER A 35 -20.09 -17.79 -6.41
CA SER A 35 -21.13 -17.51 -7.40
C SER A 35 -21.45 -18.71 -8.29
N PHE A 36 -20.44 -19.46 -8.70
CA PHE A 36 -20.61 -20.59 -9.61
C PHE A 36 -20.75 -21.97 -8.93
N THR A 37 -20.63 -22.05 -7.60
CA THR A 37 -21.04 -23.22 -6.82
C THR A 37 -22.41 -23.05 -6.17
N ASN A 38 -23.02 -21.87 -6.28
CA ASN A 38 -24.33 -21.60 -5.71
C ASN A 38 -25.40 -22.38 -6.48
N GLU A 39 -26.13 -23.27 -5.80
CA GLU A 39 -27.20 -24.10 -6.40
C GLU A 39 -28.26 -23.26 -7.11
N THR A 40 -28.66 -22.12 -6.53
CA THR A 40 -29.64 -21.22 -7.11
C THR A 40 -29.14 -20.65 -8.44
N THR A 41 -27.86 -20.25 -8.49
CA THR A 41 -27.23 -19.73 -9.73
C THR A 41 -27.15 -20.83 -10.78
N ILE A 42 -26.67 -22.02 -10.41
CA ILE A 42 -26.54 -23.17 -11.31
C ILE A 42 -27.92 -23.55 -11.88
N ALA A 43 -28.97 -23.59 -11.07
CA ALA A 43 -30.32 -23.92 -11.51
C ALA A 43 -30.91 -22.83 -12.42
N THR A 44 -30.76 -21.55 -12.06
CA THR A 44 -31.29 -20.42 -12.84
C THR A 44 -30.73 -20.35 -14.25
N TYR A 45 -29.45 -20.65 -14.42
CA TYR A 45 -28.76 -20.57 -15.70
C TYR A 45 -28.66 -21.95 -16.41
N GLY A 46 -29.24 -23.01 -15.86
CA GLY A 46 -29.25 -24.34 -16.47
C GLY A 46 -27.85 -24.99 -16.57
N LEU A 47 -26.94 -24.68 -15.66
CA LEU A 47 -25.53 -25.07 -15.73
C LEU A 47 -25.22 -26.38 -14.98
N GLN A 48 -26.21 -27.16 -14.54
CA GLN A 48 -26.03 -28.38 -13.74
C GLN A 48 -25.05 -29.37 -14.33
N LYS A 49 -25.05 -29.52 -15.67
CA LYS A 49 -24.16 -30.48 -16.35
C LYS A 49 -22.69 -30.09 -16.32
N ILE A 50 -22.38 -28.80 -16.15
CA ILE A 50 -21.02 -28.25 -16.20
C ILE A 50 -20.53 -27.90 -14.80
N LEU A 51 -21.41 -27.29 -13.97
CA LEU A 51 -21.09 -26.74 -12.67
C LEU A 51 -21.77 -27.46 -11.49
N GLY A 52 -22.58 -28.49 -11.77
CA GLY A 52 -23.25 -29.27 -10.73
C GLY A 52 -22.31 -30.18 -9.97
N ASP A 53 -22.81 -30.66 -8.81
CA ASP A 53 -22.06 -31.55 -7.93
C ASP A 53 -21.47 -32.73 -8.66
N GLY A 54 -20.24 -33.11 -8.29
CA GLY A 54 -19.49 -34.21 -8.87
C GLY A 54 -18.72 -33.87 -10.17
N THR A 55 -18.83 -32.66 -10.71
CA THR A 55 -18.00 -32.21 -11.83
C THR A 55 -16.63 -31.69 -11.34
N ILE A 56 -15.59 -31.88 -12.16
CA ILE A 56 -14.24 -31.40 -11.89
C ILE A 56 -14.24 -29.87 -11.71
N LEU A 57 -15.03 -29.14 -12.50
CA LEU A 57 -15.11 -27.70 -12.45
C LEU A 57 -15.76 -27.23 -11.15
N HIS A 58 -16.81 -27.93 -10.67
CA HIS A 58 -17.40 -27.66 -9.36
C HIS A 58 -16.39 -27.82 -8.22
N ALA A 59 -15.62 -28.91 -8.23
CA ALA A 59 -14.56 -29.13 -7.24
C ALA A 59 -13.49 -28.03 -7.25
N LEU A 60 -13.06 -27.58 -8.43
CA LEU A 60 -12.12 -26.46 -8.56
C LEU A 60 -12.70 -25.16 -7.99
N LEU A 61 -13.97 -24.86 -8.28
CA LEU A 61 -14.65 -23.67 -7.78
C LEU A 61 -14.82 -23.70 -6.25
N ILE A 62 -15.09 -24.86 -5.66
CA ILE A 62 -15.09 -25.04 -4.20
C ILE A 62 -13.70 -24.73 -3.62
N ILE A 63 -12.63 -25.21 -4.26
CA ILE A 63 -11.26 -24.91 -3.81
C ILE A 63 -11.00 -23.40 -3.89
N MET A 64 -11.37 -22.75 -5.00
CA MET A 64 -11.24 -21.30 -5.15
C MET A 64 -11.99 -20.54 -4.07
N ASN A 65 -13.23 -20.93 -3.76
CA ASN A 65 -14.02 -20.35 -2.68
C ASN A 65 -13.28 -20.46 -1.34
N LYS A 66 -12.85 -21.66 -0.97
CA LYS A 66 -12.15 -21.91 0.30
C LYS A 66 -10.82 -21.15 0.39
N VAL A 67 -10.06 -21.05 -0.68
CA VAL A 67 -8.81 -20.27 -0.73
C VAL A 67 -9.10 -18.78 -0.57
N GLY A 68 -10.10 -18.25 -1.26
CA GLY A 68 -10.53 -16.87 -1.11
C GLY A 68 -10.98 -16.55 0.32
N SER A 69 -11.86 -17.39 0.89
CA SER A 69 -12.33 -17.24 2.28
C SER A 69 -11.18 -17.27 3.28
N ALA A 70 -10.22 -18.19 3.14
CA ALA A 70 -9.09 -18.30 4.04
C ALA A 70 -8.25 -17.01 4.14
N VAL A 71 -8.15 -16.24 3.05
CA VAL A 71 -7.48 -14.93 3.08
C VAL A 71 -8.28 -13.93 3.90
N PHE A 72 -9.60 -13.85 3.73
CA PHE A 72 -10.47 -12.95 4.50
C PHE A 72 -10.52 -13.32 5.99
N ASP A 73 -10.64 -14.60 6.31
CA ASP A 73 -10.67 -15.10 7.69
C ASP A 73 -9.38 -14.79 8.45
N ASN A 74 -8.24 -14.79 7.76
CA ASN A 74 -6.92 -14.49 8.32
C ASN A 74 -6.44 -13.05 8.05
N LEU A 75 -7.32 -12.17 7.58
CA LEU A 75 -6.98 -10.79 7.29
C LEU A 75 -6.33 -10.05 8.47
N PRO A 76 -6.78 -10.23 9.75
CA PRO A 76 -6.12 -9.61 10.89
C PRO A 76 -4.65 -10.01 11.04
N LEU A 77 -4.30 -11.27 10.82
CA LEU A 77 -2.91 -11.74 10.83
C LEU A 77 -2.09 -11.12 9.69
N ILE A 78 -2.68 -11.07 8.48
CA ILE A 78 -2.06 -10.45 7.31
C ILE A 78 -1.78 -8.97 7.58
N PHE A 79 -2.70 -8.26 8.27
CA PHE A 79 -2.48 -6.88 8.71
C PHE A 79 -1.38 -6.77 9.76
N ALA A 80 -1.29 -7.68 10.73
CA ALA A 80 -0.21 -7.65 11.73
C ALA A 80 1.16 -7.71 11.06
N VAL A 81 1.34 -8.67 10.16
CA VAL A 81 2.60 -8.85 9.41
C VAL A 81 2.86 -7.68 8.46
N GLY A 82 1.88 -7.31 7.65
CA GLY A 82 2.02 -6.26 6.65
C GLY A 82 2.29 -4.88 7.24
N VAL A 83 1.65 -4.54 8.36
CA VAL A 83 1.90 -3.28 9.08
C VAL A 83 3.29 -3.28 9.70
N ALA A 84 3.73 -4.40 10.28
CA ALA A 84 5.09 -4.51 10.80
C ALA A 84 6.15 -4.29 9.72
N ILE A 85 6.00 -4.93 8.54
CA ILE A 85 6.86 -4.74 7.37
C ILE A 85 6.86 -3.27 6.91
N GLY A 86 5.67 -2.67 6.80
CA GLY A 86 5.51 -1.30 6.31
C GLY A 86 6.07 -0.23 7.24
N MET A 87 6.13 -0.50 8.54
CA MET A 87 6.59 0.42 9.58
C MET A 87 8.04 0.15 10.04
N ALA A 88 8.60 -1.03 9.75
CA ALA A 88 9.99 -1.36 10.02
C ALA A 88 10.92 -0.60 9.07
N LYS A 89 12.00 -0.03 9.62
CA LYS A 89 12.98 0.77 8.86
C LYS A 89 13.99 -0.07 8.12
N LYS A 90 14.41 -1.19 8.71
CA LYS A 90 15.39 -2.15 8.17
C LYS A 90 15.00 -3.56 8.60
N GLU A 91 15.59 -4.58 7.99
CA GLU A 91 15.40 -6.00 8.38
C GLU A 91 13.90 -6.33 8.53
N LYS A 92 13.12 -6.02 7.48
CA LYS A 92 11.65 -6.13 7.47
C LYS A 92 11.16 -7.55 7.69
N GLU A 93 11.95 -8.54 7.28
CA GLU A 93 11.72 -9.97 7.47
C GLU A 93 11.70 -10.36 8.95
N VAL A 94 12.57 -9.76 9.75
CA VAL A 94 12.59 -9.98 11.22
C VAL A 94 11.34 -9.36 11.87
N ALA A 95 10.93 -8.17 11.42
CA ALA A 95 9.71 -7.53 11.89
C ALA A 95 8.47 -8.37 11.51
N ALA A 96 8.44 -8.94 10.31
CA ALA A 96 7.39 -9.83 9.83
C ALA A 96 7.23 -11.07 10.70
N LEU A 97 8.34 -11.80 10.94
CA LEU A 97 8.36 -12.98 11.78
C LEU A 97 7.96 -12.65 13.23
N SER A 98 8.48 -11.55 13.76
CA SER A 98 8.15 -11.10 15.12
C SER A 98 6.67 -10.75 15.27
N ALA A 99 6.05 -10.16 14.24
CA ALA A 99 4.62 -9.84 14.24
C ALA A 99 3.76 -11.09 14.17
N LEU A 100 4.15 -12.09 13.37
CA LEU A 100 3.50 -13.39 13.32
C LEU A 100 3.48 -14.04 14.71
N ILE A 101 4.64 -14.14 15.36
CA ILE A 101 4.79 -14.72 16.70
C ILE A 101 3.96 -13.92 17.71
N ALA A 102 4.11 -12.60 17.73
CA ALA A 102 3.41 -11.71 18.66
C ALA A 102 1.89 -11.81 18.53
N TYR A 103 1.38 -11.99 17.31
CA TYR A 103 -0.07 -12.14 17.06
C TYR A 103 -0.61 -13.42 17.69
N PHE A 104 0.08 -14.54 17.52
CA PHE A 104 -0.29 -15.80 18.18
C PHE A 104 -0.18 -15.68 19.69
N VAL A 105 0.93 -15.17 20.22
CA VAL A 105 1.17 -15.02 21.66
C VAL A 105 0.09 -14.15 22.31
N MET A 106 -0.28 -13.03 21.70
CA MET A 106 -1.34 -12.15 22.21
C MET A 106 -2.68 -12.90 22.29
N ASN A 107 -3.07 -13.60 21.24
CA ASN A 107 -4.35 -14.31 21.20
C ASN A 107 -4.37 -15.50 22.17
N VAL A 108 -3.27 -16.25 22.32
CA VAL A 108 -3.14 -17.32 23.31
C VAL A 108 -3.20 -16.77 24.74
N ALA A 109 -2.56 -15.63 25.01
CA ALA A 109 -2.63 -14.98 26.33
C ALA A 109 -4.05 -14.52 26.65
N ILE A 110 -4.79 -13.95 25.68
CA ILE A 110 -6.22 -13.62 25.83
C ILE A 110 -7.03 -14.89 26.11
N ASN A 111 -6.80 -15.97 25.34
CA ASN A 111 -7.47 -17.25 25.55
C ASN A 111 -7.23 -17.77 26.98
N GLY A 112 -5.97 -17.77 27.43
CA GLY A 112 -5.62 -18.14 28.79
C GLY A 112 -6.40 -17.34 29.85
N MET A 113 -6.55 -16.04 29.65
CA MET A 113 -7.36 -15.18 30.54
C MET A 113 -8.86 -15.52 30.48
N LEU A 114 -9.39 -15.85 29.30
CA LEU A 114 -10.78 -16.27 29.13
C LEU A 114 -11.04 -17.59 29.84
N VAL A 115 -10.13 -18.57 29.77
CA VAL A 115 -10.21 -19.87 30.44
C VAL A 115 -10.13 -19.70 31.95
N VAL A 116 -9.12 -18.99 32.46
CA VAL A 116 -8.91 -18.76 33.91
C VAL A 116 -10.12 -18.06 34.54
N ASN A 117 -10.79 -17.17 33.79
CA ASN A 117 -11.98 -16.47 34.29
C ASN A 117 -13.31 -17.19 33.96
N GLY A 118 -13.28 -18.45 33.52
CA GLY A 118 -14.46 -19.24 33.25
C GLY A 118 -15.35 -18.74 32.11
N LYS A 119 -14.78 -17.92 31.19
CA LYS A 119 -15.46 -17.46 29.97
C LYS A 119 -15.43 -18.50 28.87
N ILE A 120 -14.46 -19.40 28.92
CA ILE A 120 -14.35 -20.60 28.10
C ILE A 120 -14.33 -21.78 29.06
N THR A 121 -15.19 -22.76 28.81
CA THR A 121 -15.31 -23.99 29.64
C THR A 121 -14.15 -24.95 29.33
N ALA A 122 -13.98 -25.97 30.19
CA ALA A 122 -12.97 -27.01 30.01
C ALA A 122 -13.14 -27.78 28.67
N ASP A 123 -14.38 -27.87 28.18
CA ASP A 123 -14.72 -28.51 26.90
C ASP A 123 -14.52 -27.56 25.70
N GLY A 124 -13.92 -26.39 25.92
CA GLY A 124 -13.65 -25.40 24.87
C GLY A 124 -14.87 -24.63 24.38
N GLN A 125 -16.01 -24.69 25.07
CA GLN A 125 -17.20 -23.95 24.70
C GLN A 125 -17.25 -22.57 25.36
N ILE A 126 -17.81 -21.60 24.66
CA ILE A 126 -18.00 -20.24 25.17
C ILE A 126 -19.13 -20.27 26.21
N ALA A 127 -18.88 -19.74 27.40
CA ALA A 127 -19.87 -19.69 28.47
C ALA A 127 -21.07 -18.82 28.09
N LYS A 128 -22.28 -19.23 28.45
CA LYS A 128 -23.53 -18.50 28.17
C LYS A 128 -23.57 -17.07 28.75
N SER A 129 -22.68 -16.77 29.71
CA SER A 129 -22.51 -15.41 30.26
C SER A 129 -21.74 -14.46 29.40
N VAL A 130 -21.11 -14.95 28.31
CA VAL A 130 -20.36 -14.12 27.35
C VAL A 130 -21.31 -13.62 26.28
N LEU A 131 -21.33 -12.33 26.05
CA LEU A 131 -22.13 -11.72 24.99
C LEU A 131 -21.71 -12.30 23.62
N GLU A 132 -22.68 -12.72 22.82
CA GLU A 132 -22.44 -13.20 21.46
C GLU A 132 -21.63 -12.19 20.65
N GLY A 133 -20.70 -12.69 19.81
CA GLY A 133 -19.81 -11.84 19.03
C GLY A 133 -18.63 -11.24 19.80
N THR A 134 -18.49 -11.49 21.11
CA THR A 134 -17.34 -11.01 21.89
C THR A 134 -16.12 -11.90 21.72
N VAL A 135 -16.33 -13.22 21.63
CA VAL A 135 -15.28 -14.23 21.42
C VAL A 135 -15.47 -14.88 20.06
N THR A 136 -14.37 -15.08 19.35
CA THR A 136 -14.35 -15.72 18.03
C THR A 136 -13.12 -16.61 17.88
N SER A 137 -13.11 -17.46 16.85
CA SER A 137 -11.93 -18.24 16.47
C SER A 137 -10.98 -17.38 15.66
N VAL A 138 -9.77 -17.15 16.18
CA VAL A 138 -8.68 -16.41 15.53
C VAL A 138 -7.54 -17.37 15.24
N CYS A 139 -7.32 -17.71 13.97
CA CYS A 139 -6.33 -18.75 13.59
C CYS A 139 -6.47 -20.06 14.38
N GLY A 140 -7.71 -20.47 14.69
CA GLY A 140 -8.00 -21.67 15.48
C GLY A 140 -7.97 -21.47 17.00
N ILE A 141 -7.64 -20.29 17.51
CA ILE A 141 -7.61 -19.94 18.92
C ILE A 141 -8.88 -19.18 19.28
N GLN A 142 -9.63 -19.61 20.27
CA GLN A 142 -10.75 -18.82 20.79
C GLN A 142 -10.22 -17.61 21.55
N SER A 143 -10.47 -16.43 21.02
CA SER A 143 -9.94 -15.15 21.52
C SER A 143 -11.00 -14.06 21.41
N LEU A 144 -10.72 -12.88 21.96
CA LEU A 144 -11.58 -11.72 21.79
C LEU A 144 -11.65 -11.29 20.31
N GLN A 145 -12.86 -10.92 19.87
CA GLN A 145 -13.09 -10.41 18.50
C GLN A 145 -12.48 -9.02 18.34
N MET A 146 -11.18 -8.98 18.04
CA MET A 146 -10.44 -7.75 17.81
C MET A 146 -10.34 -7.41 16.32
N GLY A 147 -10.58 -8.38 15.44
CA GLY A 147 -10.51 -8.22 14.00
C GLY A 147 -9.20 -7.57 13.55
N VAL A 148 -9.27 -6.77 12.49
CA VAL A 148 -8.12 -6.05 11.92
C VAL A 148 -7.46 -5.09 12.93
N PHE A 149 -8.20 -4.56 13.92
CA PHE A 149 -7.61 -3.73 14.98
C PHE A 149 -6.55 -4.47 15.78
N GLY A 150 -6.82 -5.75 16.13
CA GLY A 150 -5.85 -6.60 16.81
C GLY A 150 -4.56 -6.76 15.96
N GLY A 151 -4.73 -6.98 14.67
CA GLY A 151 -3.61 -7.03 13.72
C GLY A 151 -2.80 -5.73 13.66
N ILE A 152 -3.49 -4.58 13.59
CA ILE A 152 -2.85 -3.25 13.58
C ILE A 152 -2.08 -2.99 14.87
N ILE A 153 -2.66 -3.29 16.04
CA ILE A 153 -2.00 -3.14 17.35
C ILE A 153 -0.71 -3.96 17.39
N VAL A 154 -0.77 -5.22 16.93
CA VAL A 154 0.42 -6.07 16.84
C VAL A 154 1.44 -5.49 15.88
N GLY A 155 1.04 -5.17 14.67
CA GLY A 155 1.96 -4.67 13.64
C GLY A 155 2.67 -3.39 14.03
N LEU A 156 1.96 -2.40 14.58
CA LEU A 156 2.54 -1.13 15.05
C LEU A 156 3.47 -1.32 16.24
N GLY A 157 3.05 -2.10 17.23
CA GLY A 157 3.83 -2.33 18.43
C GLY A 157 5.10 -3.14 18.15
N VAL A 158 5.01 -4.20 17.32
CA VAL A 158 6.20 -4.96 16.90
C VAL A 158 7.15 -4.09 16.09
N ALA A 159 6.64 -3.27 15.17
CA ALA A 159 7.49 -2.33 14.43
C ALA A 159 8.20 -1.34 15.36
N ALA A 160 7.52 -0.87 16.41
CA ALA A 160 8.13 0.00 17.42
C ALA A 160 9.24 -0.72 18.21
N LEU A 161 8.98 -1.95 18.66
CA LEU A 161 9.98 -2.80 19.32
C LEU A 161 11.15 -3.09 18.38
N HIS A 162 10.88 -3.47 17.13
CA HIS A 162 11.88 -3.74 16.11
C HIS A 162 12.78 -2.53 15.88
N ASN A 163 12.21 -1.38 15.59
CA ASN A 163 12.96 -0.14 15.33
C ASN A 163 13.79 0.30 16.55
N ARG A 164 13.40 -0.10 17.77
CA ARG A 164 14.14 0.19 19.01
C ARG A 164 15.25 -0.80 19.30
N PHE A 165 15.02 -2.11 19.06
CA PHE A 165 15.85 -3.17 19.61
C PHE A 165 16.66 -3.97 18.56
N HIS A 166 16.43 -3.79 17.25
CA HIS A 166 17.14 -4.56 16.20
C HIS A 166 18.68 -4.43 16.22
N LYS A 167 19.20 -3.41 16.90
CA LYS A 167 20.67 -3.18 17.07
C LYS A 167 21.15 -3.32 18.52
N ILE A 168 20.37 -3.97 19.39
CA ILE A 168 20.74 -4.10 20.79
C ILE A 168 21.99 -4.95 20.96
N VAL A 169 22.92 -4.45 21.75
CA VAL A 169 24.11 -5.22 22.17
C VAL A 169 23.86 -5.75 23.57
N LEU A 170 23.91 -7.07 23.71
CA LEU A 170 23.75 -7.76 24.99
C LEU A 170 25.11 -8.13 25.59
N PRO A 171 25.20 -8.37 26.92
CA PRO A 171 26.41 -8.88 27.56
C PRO A 171 26.94 -10.16 26.88
N ASN A 172 28.23 -10.42 26.95
CA ASN A 172 28.88 -11.52 26.23
C ASN A 172 28.23 -12.89 26.42
N ALA A 173 27.72 -13.20 27.61
CA ALA A 173 26.99 -14.44 27.89
C ALA A 173 25.68 -14.59 27.12
N LEU A 174 25.06 -13.47 26.69
CA LEU A 174 23.78 -13.40 25.97
C LEU A 174 23.94 -12.83 24.56
N SER A 175 25.19 -12.63 24.10
CA SER A 175 25.47 -11.95 22.83
C SER A 175 24.84 -12.65 21.62
N PHE A 176 24.66 -13.97 21.67
CA PHE A 176 23.96 -14.74 20.65
C PHE A 176 22.52 -14.26 20.40
N PHE A 177 21.85 -13.78 21.43
CA PHE A 177 20.48 -13.28 21.34
C PHE A 177 20.40 -11.77 21.04
N GLY A 178 21.54 -11.11 20.81
CA GLY A 178 21.62 -9.69 20.49
C GLY A 178 21.22 -9.36 19.05
N GLY A 179 21.15 -8.08 18.75
CA GLY A 179 20.77 -7.58 17.43
C GLY A 179 19.33 -7.92 17.07
N SER A 180 19.08 -8.22 15.80
CA SER A 180 17.76 -8.56 15.27
C SER A 180 17.13 -9.81 15.91
N ARG A 181 17.95 -10.76 16.39
CA ARG A 181 17.46 -11.96 17.08
C ARG A 181 16.74 -11.66 18.39
N PHE A 182 17.01 -10.52 18.99
CA PHE A 182 16.33 -10.09 20.23
C PHE A 182 14.88 -9.66 19.98
N VAL A 183 14.54 -9.22 18.77
CA VAL A 183 13.22 -8.67 18.45
C VAL A 183 12.08 -9.69 18.63
N PRO A 184 12.14 -10.93 18.08
CA PRO A 184 11.10 -11.92 18.35
C PRO A 184 11.00 -12.27 19.84
N ILE A 185 12.11 -12.32 20.58
CA ILE A 185 12.13 -12.65 22.02
C ILE A 185 11.39 -11.57 22.82
N ILE A 186 11.77 -10.29 22.65
CA ILE A 186 11.12 -9.20 23.39
C ILE A 186 9.66 -9.03 22.94
N SER A 187 9.34 -9.26 21.66
CA SER A 187 7.98 -9.24 21.17
C SER A 187 7.12 -10.31 21.83
N THR A 188 7.61 -11.53 22.00
CA THR A 188 6.93 -12.61 22.70
C THR A 188 6.61 -12.20 24.14
N ILE A 189 7.59 -11.68 24.88
CA ILE A 189 7.40 -11.28 26.29
C ILE A 189 6.38 -10.12 26.37
N VAL A 190 6.57 -9.09 25.57
CA VAL A 190 5.68 -7.90 25.58
C VAL A 190 4.26 -8.28 25.19
N TYR A 191 4.07 -9.10 24.16
CA TYR A 191 2.73 -9.45 23.68
C TYR A 191 2.01 -10.47 24.53
N MET A 192 2.70 -11.23 25.35
CA MET A 192 2.07 -11.98 26.47
C MET A 192 1.37 -11.00 27.43
N PHE A 193 2.06 -9.95 27.88
CA PHE A 193 1.46 -8.94 28.76
C PHE A 193 0.41 -8.08 28.06
N VAL A 194 0.61 -7.75 26.78
CA VAL A 194 -0.39 -7.05 25.96
C VAL A 194 -1.66 -7.88 25.84
N GLY A 195 -1.57 -9.19 25.65
CA GLY A 195 -2.73 -10.09 25.62
C GLY A 195 -3.50 -10.09 26.95
N ILE A 196 -2.80 -10.18 28.08
CA ILE A 196 -3.41 -10.05 29.41
C ILE A 196 -4.10 -8.69 29.56
N LEU A 197 -3.44 -7.59 29.15
CA LEU A 197 -4.00 -6.24 29.21
C LEU A 197 -5.25 -6.13 28.32
N MET A 198 -5.22 -6.67 27.10
CA MET A 198 -6.34 -6.61 26.15
C MET A 198 -7.59 -7.34 26.67
N TYR A 199 -7.43 -8.38 27.46
CA TYR A 199 -8.56 -9.03 28.12
C TYR A 199 -9.41 -8.04 28.96
N PHE A 200 -8.79 -7.06 29.61
CA PHE A 200 -9.48 -6.05 30.42
C PHE A 200 -9.89 -4.80 29.59
N VAL A 201 -9.04 -4.37 28.66
CA VAL A 201 -9.23 -3.12 27.92
C VAL A 201 -10.17 -3.30 26.74
N TRP A 202 -10.03 -4.42 26.00
CA TRP A 202 -10.76 -4.61 24.75
C TRP A 202 -12.28 -4.60 24.89
N PRO A 203 -12.90 -5.20 25.91
CA PRO A 203 -14.36 -5.13 26.08
C PRO A 203 -14.90 -3.70 26.18
N ALA A 204 -14.17 -2.79 26.83
CA ALA A 204 -14.54 -1.37 26.89
C ALA A 204 -14.42 -0.69 25.52
N VAL A 205 -13.33 -0.98 24.77
CA VAL A 205 -13.15 -0.50 23.40
C VAL A 205 -14.25 -1.07 22.49
N GLN A 206 -14.56 -2.34 22.59
CA GLN A 206 -15.61 -3.01 21.82
C GLN A 206 -16.99 -2.38 22.08
N ASN A 207 -17.34 -2.10 23.33
CA ASN A 207 -18.59 -1.40 23.67
C ASN A 207 -18.63 0.01 23.06
N GLY A 208 -17.50 0.74 23.09
CA GLY A 208 -17.38 2.04 22.42
C GLY A 208 -17.55 1.92 20.90
N ILE A 209 -16.98 0.89 20.28
CA ILE A 209 -17.13 0.59 18.86
C ILE A 209 -18.58 0.27 18.51
N TYR A 210 -19.28 -0.55 19.32
CA TYR A 210 -20.70 -0.83 19.13
C TYR A 210 -21.56 0.43 19.24
N ALA A 211 -21.28 1.30 20.23
CA ALA A 211 -21.99 2.56 20.39
C ALA A 211 -21.77 3.48 19.19
N LEU A 212 -20.53 3.57 18.69
CA LEU A 212 -20.19 4.36 17.49
C LEU A 212 -20.85 3.78 16.23
N GLY A 213 -20.82 2.47 16.08
CA GLY A 213 -21.51 1.75 15.01
C GLY A 213 -23.02 2.04 15.04
N GLY A 214 -23.65 1.97 16.21
CA GLY A 214 -25.05 2.31 16.41
C GLY A 214 -25.38 3.76 16.03
N LEU A 215 -24.48 4.71 16.33
CA LEU A 215 -24.65 6.11 15.96
C LEU A 215 -24.57 6.32 14.43
N VAL A 216 -23.63 5.66 13.76
CA VAL A 216 -23.50 5.71 12.30
C VAL A 216 -24.67 5.00 11.61
N THR A 217 -25.08 3.83 12.10
CA THR A 217 -26.26 3.12 11.59
C THR A 217 -27.54 3.91 11.85
N GLY A 218 -27.67 4.53 13.00
CA GLY A 218 -28.82 5.38 13.37
C GLY A 218 -28.92 6.69 12.62
N SER A 219 -27.83 7.19 12.01
CA SER A 219 -27.84 8.40 11.18
C SER A 219 -28.40 8.20 9.76
N GLY A 220 -28.74 6.97 9.39
CA GLY A 220 -29.43 6.64 8.14
C GLY A 220 -28.69 7.11 6.88
N TYR A 221 -29.42 7.68 5.94
CA TYR A 221 -28.90 8.10 4.63
C TYR A 221 -27.88 9.24 4.72
N ILE A 222 -28.05 10.16 5.67
CA ILE A 222 -27.12 11.27 5.89
C ILE A 222 -25.75 10.75 6.36
N GLY A 223 -25.73 9.75 7.25
CA GLY A 223 -24.50 9.10 7.67
C GLY A 223 -23.75 8.45 6.51
N THR A 224 -24.46 7.85 5.58
CA THR A 224 -23.90 7.28 4.35
C THR A 224 -23.32 8.35 3.43
N LEU A 225 -23.99 9.51 3.28
CA LEU A 225 -23.48 10.67 2.57
C LEU A 225 -22.15 11.17 3.16
N ILE A 226 -22.13 11.38 4.47
CA ILE A 226 -20.94 11.89 5.19
C ILE A 226 -19.78 10.89 5.08
N PHE A 227 -20.06 9.59 5.24
CA PHE A 227 -19.08 8.53 5.04
C PHE A 227 -18.41 8.62 3.66
N GLY A 228 -19.22 8.71 2.59
CA GLY A 228 -18.72 8.80 1.22
C GLY A 228 -17.89 10.06 0.97
N ILE A 229 -18.32 11.22 1.49
CA ILE A 229 -17.58 12.48 1.43
C ILE A 229 -16.20 12.34 2.10
N ILE A 230 -16.15 11.85 3.34
CA ILE A 230 -14.88 11.71 4.09
C ILE A 230 -13.97 10.72 3.41
N LYS A 231 -14.48 9.55 2.99
CA LYS A 231 -13.69 8.53 2.28
C LYS A 231 -13.00 9.12 1.06
N ARG A 232 -13.71 9.87 0.23
CA ARG A 232 -13.17 10.48 -0.98
C ARG A 232 -12.24 11.66 -0.70
N ALA A 233 -12.59 12.51 0.26
CA ALA A 233 -11.73 13.63 0.66
C ALA A 233 -10.36 13.18 1.21
N LEU A 234 -10.25 11.96 1.71
CA LEU A 234 -9.00 11.40 2.26
C LEU A 234 -8.08 10.77 1.19
N ILE A 235 -8.53 10.61 -0.07
CA ILE A 235 -7.72 10.03 -1.16
C ILE A 235 -6.41 10.79 -1.39
N PRO A 236 -6.37 12.14 -1.50
CA PRO A 236 -5.13 12.88 -1.73
C PRO A 236 -4.07 12.63 -0.66
N PHE A 237 -4.51 12.32 0.55
CA PHE A 237 -3.64 12.06 1.70
C PHE A 237 -3.23 10.58 1.81
N GLY A 238 -3.90 9.68 1.07
CA GLY A 238 -3.71 8.23 1.17
C GLY A 238 -4.21 7.64 2.48
N LEU A 239 -5.14 8.34 3.16
CA LEU A 239 -5.70 7.93 4.46
C LEU A 239 -7.08 7.27 4.34
N HIS A 240 -7.65 7.21 3.14
CA HIS A 240 -8.97 6.62 2.93
C HIS A 240 -9.05 5.15 3.35
N HIS A 241 -7.96 4.37 3.17
CA HIS A 241 -7.89 2.98 3.62
C HIS A 241 -8.03 2.86 5.15
N VAL A 242 -7.37 3.75 5.91
CA VAL A 242 -7.48 3.78 7.38
C VAL A 242 -8.91 4.09 7.81
N PHE A 243 -9.59 4.94 7.04
CA PHE A 243 -10.94 5.39 7.36
C PHE A 243 -12.00 4.33 7.08
N TYR A 244 -11.98 3.66 5.90
CA TYR A 244 -13.09 2.76 5.55
C TYR A 244 -12.94 1.35 6.16
N MET A 245 -11.72 0.88 6.44
CA MET A 245 -11.49 -0.49 6.95
C MET A 245 -12.29 -0.83 8.21
N PRO A 246 -12.43 0.03 9.22
CA PRO A 246 -13.30 -0.25 10.35
C PRO A 246 -14.74 -0.54 9.97
N PHE A 247 -15.31 0.19 9.01
CA PHE A 247 -16.67 -0.03 8.54
C PHE A 247 -16.82 -1.34 7.75
N TRP A 248 -15.79 -1.77 7.04
CA TRP A 248 -15.83 -2.99 6.27
C TRP A 248 -15.64 -4.24 7.11
N GLN A 249 -14.76 -4.18 8.13
CA GLN A 249 -14.21 -5.34 8.82
C GLN A 249 -14.58 -5.44 10.30
N THR A 250 -15.25 -4.45 10.88
CA THR A 250 -15.53 -4.42 12.32
C THR A 250 -16.97 -4.01 12.60
N ALA A 251 -17.38 -4.11 13.86
CA ALA A 251 -18.71 -3.73 14.33
C ALA A 251 -19.10 -2.25 14.06
N VAL A 252 -18.14 -1.38 13.73
CA VAL A 252 -18.44 -0.01 13.26
C VAL A 252 -19.31 -0.03 11.98
N GLY A 253 -19.15 -1.02 11.12
CA GLY A 253 -19.95 -1.22 9.91
C GLY A 253 -21.24 -1.98 10.11
N GLY A 254 -21.57 -2.32 11.35
CA GLY A 254 -22.75 -3.08 11.73
C GLY A 254 -22.42 -4.50 12.19
N THR A 255 -23.42 -5.11 12.81
CA THR A 255 -23.40 -6.51 13.26
C THR A 255 -24.70 -7.16 12.82
N MET A 256 -24.63 -8.36 12.29
CA MET A 256 -25.79 -9.11 11.80
C MET A 256 -25.61 -10.60 12.05
N GLU A 257 -26.68 -11.27 12.44
CA GLU A 257 -26.71 -12.73 12.46
C GLU A 257 -26.91 -13.27 11.04
N VAL A 258 -26.01 -14.16 10.60
CA VAL A 258 -26.08 -14.84 9.29
C VAL A 258 -25.77 -16.31 9.54
N ALA A 259 -26.65 -17.21 9.08
CA ALA A 259 -26.51 -18.65 9.26
C ALA A 259 -26.22 -19.06 10.72
N GLY A 260 -26.85 -18.38 11.71
CA GLY A 260 -26.68 -18.67 13.14
C GLY A 260 -25.36 -18.15 13.74
N GLN A 261 -24.62 -17.31 13.03
CA GLN A 261 -23.37 -16.70 13.50
C GLN A 261 -23.45 -15.18 13.48
N MET A 262 -22.95 -14.54 14.53
CA MET A 262 -22.82 -13.08 14.58
C MET A 262 -21.64 -12.60 13.76
N VAL A 263 -21.91 -11.90 12.66
CA VAL A 263 -20.92 -11.39 11.74
C VAL A 263 -20.82 -9.87 11.87
N GLN A 264 -19.60 -9.35 11.92
CA GLN A 264 -19.31 -7.92 12.09
C GLN A 264 -18.63 -7.33 10.86
N GLY A 265 -19.04 -6.11 10.49
CA GLY A 265 -18.48 -5.38 9.37
C GLY A 265 -19.23 -5.58 8.06
N GLY A 266 -19.45 -4.47 7.34
CA GLY A 266 -20.30 -4.48 6.16
C GLY A 266 -19.86 -5.46 5.07
N GLN A 267 -18.56 -5.58 4.83
CA GLN A 267 -18.01 -6.49 3.83
C GLN A 267 -18.10 -7.95 4.29
N ASN A 268 -17.80 -8.23 5.55
CA ASN A 268 -17.90 -9.58 6.10
C ASN A 268 -19.35 -10.06 6.10
N ILE A 269 -20.30 -9.19 6.49
CA ILE A 269 -21.73 -9.49 6.44
C ILE A 269 -22.16 -9.84 5.02
N PHE A 270 -21.73 -9.05 4.02
CA PHE A 270 -22.04 -9.34 2.63
C PHE A 270 -21.51 -10.71 2.20
N PHE A 271 -20.27 -11.05 2.51
CA PHE A 271 -19.69 -12.35 2.13
C PHE A 271 -20.32 -13.52 2.89
N ALA A 272 -20.69 -13.33 4.14
CA ALA A 272 -21.47 -14.35 4.88
C ALA A 272 -22.85 -14.58 4.24
N GLN A 273 -23.56 -13.52 3.87
CA GLN A 273 -24.84 -13.61 3.16
C GLN A 273 -24.67 -14.21 1.76
N LEU A 274 -23.56 -13.94 1.08
CA LEU A 274 -23.26 -14.54 -0.21
C LEU A 274 -23.03 -16.04 -0.08
N ALA A 275 -22.31 -16.47 0.95
CA ALA A 275 -22.09 -17.90 1.25
C ALA A 275 -23.40 -18.63 1.58
N ASP A 276 -24.33 -17.96 2.29
CA ASP A 276 -25.68 -18.48 2.63
C ASP A 276 -26.76 -17.97 1.67
N SER A 277 -26.40 -17.71 0.43
CA SER A 277 -27.26 -17.04 -0.56
C SER A 277 -28.59 -17.78 -0.82
N ALA A 278 -28.64 -19.10 -0.61
CA ALA A 278 -29.88 -19.87 -0.75
C ALA A 278 -30.97 -19.40 0.26
N ASN A 279 -30.59 -19.04 1.46
CA ASN A 279 -31.49 -18.63 2.54
C ASN A 279 -31.71 -17.10 2.63
N VAL A 280 -30.96 -16.30 1.81
CA VAL A 280 -31.04 -14.85 1.82
C VAL A 280 -31.85 -14.35 0.63
N ALA A 281 -33.01 -13.73 0.90
CA ALA A 281 -33.89 -13.20 -0.16
C ALA A 281 -33.31 -11.93 -0.80
N HIS A 282 -32.76 -11.02 -0.01
CA HIS A 282 -32.09 -9.79 -0.46
C HIS A 282 -30.90 -9.51 0.47
N PHE A 283 -29.74 -9.17 -0.11
CA PHE A 283 -28.58 -8.80 0.67
C PHE A 283 -28.81 -7.49 1.42
N SER A 284 -28.14 -7.31 2.55
CA SER A 284 -28.32 -6.14 3.39
C SER A 284 -27.78 -4.87 2.75
N ALA A 285 -28.66 -3.94 2.41
CA ALA A 285 -28.26 -2.61 1.95
C ALA A 285 -27.59 -1.79 3.07
N ASP A 286 -27.94 -2.04 4.34
CA ASP A 286 -27.30 -1.42 5.49
C ASP A 286 -25.85 -1.86 5.65
N ALA A 287 -25.54 -3.12 5.35
CA ALA A 287 -24.17 -3.62 5.36
C ALA A 287 -23.37 -3.09 4.15
N THR A 288 -23.98 -3.05 2.96
CA THR A 288 -23.31 -2.69 1.72
C THR A 288 -23.28 -1.18 1.44
N ARG A 289 -23.98 -0.34 2.24
CA ARG A 289 -24.04 1.12 2.06
C ARG A 289 -22.67 1.81 2.07
N TYR A 290 -21.67 1.18 2.65
CA TYR A 290 -20.30 1.70 2.73
C TYR A 290 -19.49 1.51 1.44
N PHE A 291 -20.07 0.84 0.43
CA PHE A 291 -19.40 0.56 -0.84
C PHE A 291 -20.30 0.48 -2.06
N SER A 292 -21.61 0.12 -1.96
CA SER A 292 -22.48 -0.03 -3.14
C SER A 292 -22.59 1.24 -4.01
N GLY A 293 -22.40 2.43 -3.44
CA GLY A 293 -22.40 3.69 -4.19
C GLY A 293 -21.19 3.86 -5.11
N GLU A 294 -20.11 3.12 -4.93
CA GLU A 294 -18.91 3.22 -5.76
C GLU A 294 -19.20 2.86 -7.21
N PHE A 295 -20.02 1.87 -7.46
CA PHE A 295 -20.38 1.44 -8.82
C PHE A 295 -21.01 2.56 -9.64
N ILE A 296 -21.76 3.47 -9.02
CA ILE A 296 -22.44 4.57 -9.71
C ILE A 296 -21.43 5.58 -10.28
N PHE A 297 -20.48 6.05 -9.45
CA PHE A 297 -19.58 7.10 -9.91
C PHE A 297 -18.28 6.56 -10.52
N MET A 298 -17.84 5.35 -10.17
CA MET A 298 -16.62 4.76 -10.75
C MET A 298 -16.87 4.23 -12.17
N ILE A 299 -18.02 3.58 -12.38
CA ILE A 299 -18.35 3.00 -13.70
C ILE A 299 -18.90 4.06 -14.65
N PHE A 300 -19.63 5.05 -14.13
CA PHE A 300 -20.34 6.03 -14.96
C PHE A 300 -19.85 7.47 -14.76
N GLY A 301 -19.81 7.96 -13.52
CA GLY A 301 -19.53 9.37 -13.23
C GLY A 301 -18.14 9.81 -13.69
N LEU A 302 -17.09 9.12 -13.24
CA LEU A 302 -15.72 9.45 -13.57
C LEU A 302 -15.38 9.30 -15.07
N PRO A 303 -15.89 8.30 -15.81
CA PRO A 303 -15.82 8.29 -17.27
C PRO A 303 -16.49 9.53 -17.92
N GLY A 304 -17.60 10.03 -17.36
CA GLY A 304 -18.21 11.29 -17.77
C GLY A 304 -17.28 12.50 -17.57
N ALA A 305 -16.58 12.56 -16.43
CA ALA A 305 -15.56 13.56 -16.16
C ALA A 305 -14.38 13.47 -17.14
N ALA A 306 -13.91 12.26 -17.44
CA ALA A 306 -12.86 12.02 -18.43
C ALA A 306 -13.25 12.52 -19.82
N LEU A 307 -14.49 12.24 -20.25
CA LEU A 307 -15.02 12.73 -21.52
C LEU A 307 -15.11 14.27 -21.54
N ALA A 308 -15.51 14.90 -20.45
CA ALA A 308 -15.55 16.35 -20.32
C ALA A 308 -14.15 16.98 -20.49
N MET A 309 -13.15 16.43 -19.80
CA MET A 309 -11.76 16.88 -19.92
C MET A 309 -11.24 16.70 -21.34
N TYR A 310 -11.48 15.55 -21.97
CA TYR A 310 -11.11 15.28 -23.36
C TYR A 310 -11.75 16.28 -24.34
N ARG A 311 -13.05 16.57 -24.19
CA ARG A 311 -13.77 17.52 -25.05
C ARG A 311 -13.25 18.95 -24.89
N CYS A 312 -12.78 19.30 -23.70
CA CYS A 312 -12.23 20.62 -23.39
C CYS A 312 -10.74 20.77 -23.77
N ALA A 313 -10.03 19.69 -24.14
CA ALA A 313 -8.63 19.73 -24.53
C ALA A 313 -8.42 20.54 -25.82
N LYS A 314 -7.25 21.22 -25.92
CA LYS A 314 -6.80 21.94 -27.14
C LYS A 314 -6.65 20.95 -28.29
N PRO A 315 -6.99 21.34 -29.56
CA PRO A 315 -6.93 20.44 -30.71
C PRO A 315 -5.58 19.71 -30.85
N GLU A 316 -4.48 20.42 -30.65
CA GLU A 316 -3.10 19.95 -30.82
C GLU A 316 -2.73 18.86 -29.80
N LYS A 317 -3.23 18.98 -28.57
CA LYS A 317 -2.97 18.07 -27.44
C LYS A 317 -4.04 16.98 -27.26
N LYS A 318 -5.11 17.05 -28.03
CA LYS A 318 -6.31 16.21 -27.85
C LYS A 318 -6.04 14.73 -27.99
N LYS A 319 -5.18 14.33 -28.94
CA LYS A 319 -4.84 12.92 -29.16
C LYS A 319 -4.07 12.32 -27.97
N ALA A 320 -3.11 13.06 -27.43
CA ALA A 320 -2.31 12.62 -26.28
C ALA A 320 -3.16 12.58 -24.99
N ALA A 321 -3.94 13.65 -24.72
CA ALA A 321 -4.85 13.69 -23.60
C ALA A 321 -5.93 12.60 -23.68
N GLY A 322 -6.43 12.32 -24.90
CA GLY A 322 -7.43 11.28 -25.13
C GLY A 322 -6.94 9.88 -24.77
N GLY A 323 -5.72 9.52 -25.16
CA GLY A 323 -5.12 8.24 -24.79
C GLY A 323 -4.96 8.08 -23.27
N LEU A 324 -4.45 9.11 -22.59
CA LEU A 324 -4.30 9.12 -21.14
C LEU A 324 -5.64 8.98 -20.41
N LEU A 325 -6.61 9.83 -20.77
CA LEU A 325 -7.92 9.87 -20.14
C LEU A 325 -8.74 8.60 -20.39
N LEU A 326 -8.65 8.03 -21.61
CA LEU A 326 -9.30 6.76 -21.94
C LEU A 326 -8.73 5.61 -21.11
N SER A 327 -7.39 5.50 -21.03
CA SER A 327 -6.76 4.46 -20.22
C SER A 327 -7.14 4.57 -18.76
N ALA A 328 -7.13 5.80 -18.20
CA ALA A 328 -7.50 6.03 -16.81
C ALA A 328 -9.00 5.77 -16.56
N ALA A 329 -9.89 6.13 -17.51
CA ALA A 329 -11.32 5.85 -17.42
C ALA A 329 -11.63 4.36 -17.51
N LEU A 330 -10.94 3.61 -18.39
CA LEU A 330 -11.10 2.16 -18.49
C LEU A 330 -10.61 1.45 -17.22
N ALA A 331 -9.47 1.86 -16.65
CA ALA A 331 -9.00 1.32 -15.38
C ALA A 331 -10.02 1.58 -14.26
N CYS A 332 -10.54 2.81 -14.16
CA CYS A 332 -11.58 3.16 -13.19
C CYS A 332 -12.84 2.32 -13.38
N MET A 333 -13.35 2.23 -14.60
CA MET A 333 -14.60 1.53 -14.93
C MET A 333 -14.49 0.02 -14.70
N LEU A 334 -13.37 -0.62 -15.10
CA LEU A 334 -13.23 -2.07 -15.02
C LEU A 334 -12.83 -2.54 -13.63
N THR A 335 -11.84 -1.88 -13.00
CA THR A 335 -11.25 -2.34 -11.74
C THR A 335 -11.56 -1.44 -10.54
N GLY A 336 -12.20 -0.27 -10.75
CA GLY A 336 -12.46 0.70 -9.70
C GLY A 336 -11.24 1.49 -9.22
N ILE A 337 -10.09 1.40 -9.89
CA ILE A 337 -8.90 2.19 -9.55
C ILE A 337 -9.07 3.61 -10.07
N THR A 338 -9.42 4.54 -9.19
CA THR A 338 -9.79 5.93 -9.56
C THR A 338 -8.62 6.89 -9.59
N GLU A 339 -7.52 6.58 -8.92
CA GLU A 339 -6.39 7.48 -8.70
C GLU A 339 -5.77 8.03 -10.00
N PRO A 340 -5.57 7.24 -11.08
CA PRO A 340 -5.00 7.80 -12.31
C PRO A 340 -5.86 8.90 -12.93
N LEU A 341 -7.19 8.78 -12.79
CA LEU A 341 -8.12 9.76 -13.29
C LEU A 341 -8.30 10.94 -12.33
N GLU A 342 -8.53 10.69 -11.04
CA GLU A 342 -8.72 11.75 -10.05
C GLU A 342 -7.47 12.63 -9.92
N PHE A 343 -6.27 12.05 -9.94
CA PHE A 343 -5.03 12.83 -9.87
C PHE A 343 -4.75 13.66 -11.13
N SER A 344 -5.35 13.29 -12.27
CA SER A 344 -5.23 14.08 -13.50
C SER A 344 -5.84 15.48 -13.35
N PHE A 345 -6.79 15.69 -12.44
CA PHE A 345 -7.42 16.98 -12.20
C PHE A 345 -7.27 17.51 -10.77
N LEU A 346 -7.02 16.66 -9.79
CA LEU A 346 -6.92 17.04 -8.37
C LEU A 346 -5.96 18.22 -8.13
N PHE A 347 -4.76 18.16 -8.72
CA PHE A 347 -3.71 19.16 -8.46
C PHE A 347 -3.87 20.43 -9.30
N VAL A 348 -4.42 20.31 -10.50
CA VAL A 348 -4.56 21.43 -11.45
C VAL A 348 -5.91 22.14 -11.31
N ALA A 349 -6.89 21.48 -10.72
CA ALA A 349 -8.23 22.00 -10.53
C ALA A 349 -8.89 21.44 -9.24
N PRO A 350 -8.43 21.83 -8.03
CA PRO A 350 -8.95 21.31 -6.76
C PRO A 350 -10.47 21.46 -6.59
N ALA A 351 -11.06 22.47 -7.23
CA ALA A 351 -12.50 22.66 -7.22
C ALA A 351 -13.27 21.52 -7.91
N LEU A 352 -12.70 20.93 -8.99
CA LEU A 352 -13.28 19.74 -9.62
C LEU A 352 -13.23 18.53 -8.69
N PHE A 353 -12.15 18.41 -7.92
CA PHE A 353 -12.04 17.35 -6.92
C PHE A 353 -13.04 17.53 -5.77
N ALA A 354 -13.28 18.77 -5.32
CA ALA A 354 -14.30 19.04 -4.30
C ALA A 354 -15.71 18.64 -4.81
N VAL A 355 -16.02 18.92 -6.07
CA VAL A 355 -17.27 18.47 -6.71
C VAL A 355 -17.34 16.94 -6.78
N GLN A 356 -16.25 16.28 -7.17
CA GLN A 356 -16.12 14.81 -7.17
C GLN A 356 -16.44 14.23 -5.80
N VAL A 357 -15.87 14.78 -4.73
CA VAL A 357 -16.07 14.32 -3.35
C VAL A 357 -17.54 14.39 -2.94
N VAL A 358 -18.22 15.51 -3.26
CA VAL A 358 -19.64 15.68 -2.93
C VAL A 358 -20.51 14.73 -3.75
N LEU A 359 -20.28 14.63 -5.05
CA LEU A 359 -21.05 13.74 -5.93
C LEU A 359 -20.86 12.27 -5.56
N ALA A 360 -19.63 11.87 -5.20
CA ALA A 360 -19.36 10.52 -4.73
C ALA A 360 -20.10 10.23 -3.41
N GLY A 361 -20.06 11.14 -2.42
CA GLY A 361 -20.85 11.01 -1.20
C GLY A 361 -22.35 10.86 -1.49
N ALA A 362 -22.89 11.67 -2.39
CA ALA A 362 -24.29 11.56 -2.82
C ALA A 362 -24.59 10.20 -3.49
N ALA A 363 -23.64 9.62 -4.24
CA ALA A 363 -23.81 8.30 -4.85
C ALA A 363 -23.97 7.19 -3.79
N TYR A 364 -23.18 7.25 -2.70
CA TYR A 364 -23.34 6.30 -1.58
C TYR A 364 -24.74 6.43 -0.94
N MET A 365 -25.17 7.65 -0.67
CA MET A 365 -26.51 7.91 -0.13
C MET A 365 -27.61 7.41 -1.05
N ILE A 366 -27.54 7.72 -2.35
CA ILE A 366 -28.53 7.31 -3.35
C ILE A 366 -28.59 5.78 -3.48
N ALA A 367 -27.42 5.11 -3.51
CA ALA A 367 -27.37 3.65 -3.55
C ALA A 367 -28.08 3.03 -2.33
N HIS A 368 -27.84 3.57 -1.13
CA HIS A 368 -28.50 3.15 0.10
C HIS A 368 -30.03 3.42 0.05
N MET A 369 -30.46 4.61 -0.36
CA MET A 369 -31.89 4.95 -0.51
C MET A 369 -32.60 4.05 -1.51
N LEU A 370 -31.93 3.63 -2.55
CA LEU A 370 -32.46 2.74 -3.58
C LEU A 370 -32.32 1.25 -3.20
N ASN A 371 -31.93 0.93 -1.98
CA ASN A 371 -31.73 -0.45 -1.51
C ASN A 371 -30.83 -1.27 -2.45
N ILE A 372 -29.76 -0.67 -2.94
CA ILE A 372 -28.75 -1.34 -3.77
C ILE A 372 -27.80 -2.07 -2.83
N ALA A 373 -27.71 -3.39 -2.97
CA ALA A 373 -26.94 -4.26 -2.09
C ALA A 373 -25.90 -5.07 -2.89
N VAL A 374 -25.07 -4.38 -3.64
CA VAL A 374 -23.97 -4.98 -4.40
C VAL A 374 -22.71 -5.00 -3.54
N GLY A 375 -22.09 -6.16 -3.40
CA GLY A 375 -20.82 -6.32 -2.70
C GLY A 375 -19.62 -5.88 -3.51
N LEU A 376 -18.47 -5.82 -2.86
CA LEU A 376 -17.18 -5.65 -3.52
C LEU A 376 -16.06 -6.31 -2.72
N THR A 377 -14.96 -6.59 -3.40
CA THR A 377 -13.75 -7.11 -2.77
C THR A 377 -12.76 -6.00 -2.45
N PHE A 378 -12.51 -5.13 -3.43
CA PHE A 378 -11.50 -4.09 -3.33
C PHE A 378 -12.03 -2.72 -3.72
N SER A 379 -12.76 -2.60 -4.84
CA SER A 379 -13.21 -1.32 -5.37
C SER A 379 -14.40 -1.47 -6.32
N GLY A 380 -15.23 -0.44 -6.46
CA GLY A 380 -16.50 -0.44 -7.17
C GLY A 380 -16.39 -0.45 -8.70
N GLY A 381 -15.57 -1.32 -9.28
CA GLY A 381 -15.46 -1.53 -10.72
C GLY A 381 -16.45 -2.54 -11.28
N PHE A 382 -16.48 -2.64 -12.62
CA PHE A 382 -17.39 -3.54 -13.34
C PHE A 382 -17.15 -5.02 -12.99
N LEU A 383 -15.93 -5.41 -12.69
CA LEU A 383 -15.62 -6.80 -12.29
C LEU A 383 -16.40 -7.20 -11.02
N ASP A 384 -16.36 -6.36 -9.99
CA ASP A 384 -17.10 -6.61 -8.74
C ASP A 384 -18.62 -6.47 -8.95
N LEU A 385 -19.08 -5.52 -9.76
CA LEU A 385 -20.49 -5.41 -10.13
C LEU A 385 -21.00 -6.69 -10.84
N PHE A 386 -20.19 -7.26 -11.72
CA PHE A 386 -20.54 -8.49 -12.41
C PHE A 386 -20.67 -9.67 -11.44
N LEU A 387 -19.65 -9.90 -10.60
CA LEU A 387 -19.60 -11.03 -9.68
C LEU A 387 -20.63 -10.92 -8.54
N PHE A 388 -20.74 -9.75 -7.93
CA PHE A 388 -21.49 -9.54 -6.69
C PHE A 388 -22.81 -8.80 -6.89
N GLY A 389 -23.10 -8.34 -8.10
CA GLY A 389 -24.35 -7.72 -8.47
C GLY A 389 -25.12 -8.54 -9.50
N ILE A 390 -24.58 -8.63 -10.72
CA ILE A 390 -25.28 -9.21 -11.88
C ILE A 390 -25.48 -10.71 -11.68
N LEU A 391 -24.44 -11.46 -11.36
CA LEU A 391 -24.51 -12.93 -11.17
C LEU A 391 -25.42 -13.33 -10.00
N GLN A 392 -25.51 -12.50 -8.96
CA GLN A 392 -26.38 -12.77 -7.82
C GLN A 392 -27.86 -12.48 -8.09
N GLY A 393 -28.14 -11.84 -9.21
CA GLY A 393 -29.49 -11.49 -9.66
C GLY A 393 -30.03 -10.21 -9.02
N ASN A 394 -30.95 -9.56 -9.75
CA ASN A 394 -31.52 -8.28 -9.32
C ASN A 394 -32.41 -8.40 -8.09
N ALA A 395 -33.03 -9.55 -7.86
CA ALA A 395 -33.86 -9.76 -6.68
C ALA A 395 -33.04 -9.64 -5.38
N LYS A 396 -31.79 -10.09 -5.36
CA LYS A 396 -30.90 -10.08 -4.20
C LYS A 396 -30.10 -8.78 -4.04
N THR A 397 -29.81 -8.09 -5.12
CA THR A 397 -28.83 -6.99 -5.13
C THR A 397 -29.39 -5.65 -5.57
N SER A 398 -30.57 -5.63 -6.20
CA SER A 398 -31.15 -4.44 -6.84
C SER A 398 -30.20 -3.72 -7.82
N TRP A 399 -29.24 -4.45 -8.44
CA TRP A 399 -28.17 -3.87 -9.25
C TRP A 399 -28.67 -3.10 -10.49
N LEU A 400 -29.84 -3.50 -11.06
CA LEU A 400 -30.40 -2.78 -12.20
C LEU A 400 -30.64 -1.30 -11.95
N ARG A 401 -30.85 -0.90 -10.68
CA ARG A 401 -31.02 0.51 -10.28
C ARG A 401 -29.75 1.33 -10.46
N ILE A 402 -28.57 0.69 -10.52
CA ILE A 402 -27.30 1.38 -10.79
C ILE A 402 -27.29 1.99 -12.19
N ILE A 403 -27.92 1.33 -13.18
CA ILE A 403 -27.83 1.75 -14.59
C ILE A 403 -28.49 3.14 -14.80
N PRO A 404 -29.77 3.38 -14.47
CA PRO A 404 -30.40 4.70 -14.70
C PRO A 404 -29.72 5.79 -13.87
N VAL A 405 -29.37 5.51 -12.62
CA VAL A 405 -28.64 6.47 -11.76
C VAL A 405 -27.25 6.75 -12.34
N GLY A 406 -26.54 5.71 -12.80
CA GLY A 406 -25.24 5.84 -13.43
C GLY A 406 -25.26 6.71 -14.69
N ILE A 407 -26.26 6.52 -15.56
CA ILE A 407 -26.43 7.37 -16.75
C ILE A 407 -26.65 8.84 -16.37
N ILE A 408 -27.47 9.11 -15.35
CA ILE A 408 -27.66 10.46 -14.81
C ILE A 408 -26.33 11.00 -14.29
N TYR A 409 -25.56 10.20 -13.55
CA TYR A 409 -24.25 10.58 -13.04
C TYR A 409 -23.24 10.86 -14.15
N PHE A 410 -23.21 10.06 -15.22
CA PHE A 410 -22.36 10.30 -16.37
C PHE A 410 -22.65 11.67 -16.99
N ILE A 411 -23.93 11.99 -17.21
CA ILE A 411 -24.35 13.27 -17.78
C ILE A 411 -24.04 14.43 -16.82
N LEU A 412 -24.31 14.25 -15.52
CA LEU A 412 -24.08 15.24 -14.48
C LEU A 412 -22.59 15.61 -14.39
N TYR A 413 -21.71 14.59 -14.32
CA TYR A 413 -20.26 14.80 -14.32
C TYR A 413 -19.79 15.48 -15.60
N TYR A 414 -20.26 15.02 -16.77
CA TYR A 414 -19.89 15.60 -18.05
C TYR A 414 -20.28 17.09 -18.12
N VAL A 415 -21.48 17.45 -17.71
CA VAL A 415 -21.98 18.84 -17.77
C VAL A 415 -21.23 19.72 -16.76
N ILE A 416 -21.16 19.30 -15.50
CA ILE A 416 -20.53 20.09 -14.43
C ILE A 416 -19.05 20.29 -14.72
N PHE A 417 -18.31 19.23 -15.08
CA PHE A 417 -16.89 19.33 -15.39
C PHE A 417 -16.64 20.21 -16.61
N THR A 418 -17.43 20.05 -17.70
CA THR A 418 -17.31 20.90 -18.89
C THR A 418 -17.55 22.36 -18.56
N PHE A 419 -18.60 22.66 -17.78
CA PHE A 419 -18.93 24.02 -17.37
C PHE A 419 -17.83 24.65 -16.53
N LEU A 420 -17.37 23.95 -15.49
CA LEU A 420 -16.34 24.47 -14.59
C LEU A 420 -14.97 24.62 -15.28
N ILE A 421 -14.56 23.66 -16.11
CA ILE A 421 -13.32 23.74 -16.88
C ILE A 421 -13.31 24.97 -17.78
N LYS A 422 -14.41 25.23 -18.50
CA LYS A 422 -14.54 26.38 -19.39
C LYS A 422 -14.66 27.70 -18.62
N LYS A 423 -15.50 27.76 -17.57
CA LYS A 423 -15.73 28.96 -16.80
C LYS A 423 -14.52 29.47 -16.04
N PHE A 424 -13.75 28.56 -15.41
CA PHE A 424 -12.57 28.91 -14.62
C PHE A 424 -11.25 28.68 -15.36
N ASN A 425 -11.32 28.29 -16.62
CA ASN A 425 -10.14 28.00 -17.46
C ASN A 425 -9.13 27.04 -16.80
N PHE A 426 -9.65 25.98 -16.16
CA PHE A 426 -8.79 25.00 -15.51
C PHE A 426 -7.85 24.31 -16.49
N LYS A 427 -6.59 24.11 -16.09
CA LYS A 427 -5.53 23.48 -16.88
C LYS A 427 -5.55 21.95 -16.77
N THR A 428 -6.71 21.36 -17.06
CA THR A 428 -6.88 19.90 -17.10
C THR A 428 -6.06 19.28 -18.25
N PRO A 429 -5.87 17.95 -18.29
CA PRO A 429 -5.06 17.30 -19.33
C PRO A 429 -5.41 17.77 -20.75
N GLY A 430 -4.41 18.19 -21.49
CA GLY A 430 -4.56 18.77 -22.83
C GLY A 430 -4.94 20.26 -22.87
N ARG A 431 -4.97 20.96 -21.73
CA ARG A 431 -5.20 22.42 -21.62
C ARG A 431 -4.02 23.16 -20.99
N GLU A 432 -2.91 22.49 -20.78
CA GLU A 432 -1.68 23.10 -20.25
C GLU A 432 -1.17 24.19 -21.22
N ASP A 433 -0.44 25.18 -20.68
CA ASP A 433 0.19 26.23 -21.49
C ASP A 433 1.33 25.64 -22.33
N ASP A 434 1.69 26.30 -23.45
CA ASP A 434 2.52 25.72 -24.52
C ASP A 434 3.99 25.48 -24.18
N ASP A 435 4.48 25.99 -23.03
CA ASP A 435 5.88 25.87 -22.61
C ASP A 435 6.25 24.53 -21.95
N THR A 436 5.30 23.66 -21.73
CA THR A 436 5.54 22.31 -21.24
C THR A 436 5.15 21.28 -22.29
N GLU A 437 6.10 20.87 -23.12
CA GLU A 437 5.94 19.70 -24.01
C GLU A 437 5.61 18.46 -23.16
N THR A 438 4.35 18.05 -23.20
CA THR A 438 3.95 16.69 -22.80
C THR A 438 4.40 15.75 -23.91
N LYS A 439 5.71 15.47 -23.98
CA LYS A 439 6.24 14.41 -24.84
C LYS A 439 5.83 13.07 -24.25
N LEU A 440 4.73 12.54 -24.72
CA LEU A 440 4.52 11.10 -24.69
C LEU A 440 5.53 10.49 -25.65
N TYR A 441 6.54 9.83 -25.11
CA TYR A 441 7.48 9.04 -25.92
C TYR A 441 6.69 8.06 -26.76
N THR A 442 6.75 8.20 -28.07
CA THR A 442 6.18 7.25 -29.02
C THR A 442 6.99 5.95 -29.01
N LYS A 443 6.40 4.86 -29.49
CA LYS A 443 7.11 3.57 -29.63
C LYS A 443 8.38 3.71 -30.50
N ALA A 444 8.42 4.70 -31.38
CA ALA A 444 9.58 5.05 -32.20
C ALA A 444 10.71 5.69 -31.36
N ASP A 445 10.39 6.57 -30.42
CA ASP A 445 11.37 7.21 -29.52
C ASP A 445 12.00 6.20 -28.56
N VAL A 446 11.18 5.22 -28.09
CA VAL A 446 11.67 4.10 -27.25
C VAL A 446 12.56 3.16 -28.07
N ASN A 447 12.25 2.91 -29.35
CA ASN A 447 13.07 2.08 -30.21
C ASN A 447 14.36 2.78 -30.64
N ALA A 448 14.33 4.07 -30.96
CA ALA A 448 15.52 4.87 -31.25
C ALA A 448 16.48 4.94 -30.04
N ARG A 449 15.93 5.03 -28.80
CA ARG A 449 16.74 4.94 -27.57
C ARG A 449 17.29 3.53 -27.32
N LYS A 450 16.54 2.47 -27.68
CA LYS A 450 17.05 1.09 -27.61
C LYS A 450 18.16 0.83 -28.63
N GLU A 451 18.13 1.47 -29.78
CA GLU A 451 19.19 1.37 -30.80
C GLU A 451 20.40 2.20 -30.41
N ALA A 452 20.21 3.40 -29.82
CA ALA A 452 21.32 4.20 -29.28
C ALA A 452 21.96 3.51 -28.04
N GLY A 453 21.18 2.81 -27.21
CA GLY A 453 21.69 1.99 -26.10
C GLY A 453 22.50 0.77 -26.55
N LYS A 454 22.13 0.15 -27.69
CA LYS A 454 22.91 -0.98 -28.26
C LYS A 454 24.24 -0.56 -28.90
N ALA A 455 24.39 0.68 -29.34
CA ALA A 455 25.66 1.21 -29.82
C ALA A 455 26.66 1.55 -28.71
N GLY A 456 26.20 1.64 -27.44
CA GLY A 456 27.02 1.86 -26.24
C GLY A 456 27.50 0.59 -25.53
N GLU A 457 26.99 -0.59 -25.88
CA GLU A 457 27.31 -1.87 -25.21
C GLU A 457 28.66 -2.51 -25.61
N ALA A 458 29.52 -1.78 -26.36
CA ALA A 458 30.86 -2.27 -26.71
C ALA A 458 31.97 -1.80 -25.75
N ALA A 459 31.68 -1.11 -24.66
CA ALA A 459 32.66 -0.75 -23.63
C ALA A 459 32.10 -1.09 -22.23
N GLY A 460 32.66 -2.14 -21.62
CA GLY A 460 32.19 -2.70 -20.35
C GLY A 460 32.05 -1.68 -19.23
N SER A 461 30.83 -1.58 -18.69
CA SER A 461 30.57 -1.15 -17.32
C SER A 461 29.19 -1.65 -16.91
N THR A 462 29.05 -2.11 -15.69
CA THR A 462 27.82 -2.46 -14.97
C THR A 462 26.73 -1.42 -15.24
N SER A 463 25.64 -1.81 -15.93
CA SER A 463 24.62 -0.88 -16.41
C SER A 463 23.76 -0.35 -15.26
N ALA A 464 24.05 0.87 -14.83
CA ALA A 464 23.16 1.66 -13.98
C ALA A 464 21.85 1.94 -14.75
N ASP A 465 20.69 1.73 -14.10
CA ASP A 465 19.39 2.08 -14.70
C ASP A 465 19.30 3.60 -14.90
N PRO A 466 19.22 4.10 -16.15
CA PRO A 466 19.32 5.54 -16.43
C PRO A 466 18.19 6.36 -15.82
N VAL A 467 17.05 5.73 -15.53
CA VAL A 467 15.93 6.38 -14.84
C VAL A 467 16.26 6.59 -13.36
N SER A 468 16.84 5.60 -12.71
CA SER A 468 17.27 5.67 -11.31
C SER A 468 18.40 6.67 -11.10
N GLU A 469 19.34 6.75 -12.05
CA GLU A 469 20.39 7.75 -12.07
C GLU A 469 19.82 9.17 -12.18
N ALA A 470 18.91 9.41 -13.13
CA ALA A 470 18.26 10.71 -13.31
C ALA A 470 17.38 11.10 -12.11
N ILE A 471 16.70 10.13 -11.47
CA ILE A 471 15.96 10.38 -10.22
C ILE A 471 16.91 10.82 -9.11
N THR A 472 18.05 10.14 -8.96
CA THR A 472 19.04 10.46 -7.93
C THR A 472 19.65 11.82 -8.14
N ALA A 473 20.00 12.16 -9.38
CA ALA A 473 20.51 13.48 -9.78
C ALA A 473 19.46 14.57 -9.52
N GLY A 474 18.20 14.34 -9.94
CA GLY A 474 17.10 15.28 -9.75
C GLY A 474 16.72 15.50 -8.28
N LEU A 475 17.07 14.56 -7.40
CA LEU A 475 16.90 14.70 -5.95
C LEU A 475 18.10 15.38 -5.26
N GLY A 476 19.11 15.81 -6.01
CA GLY A 476 20.30 16.48 -5.49
C GLY A 476 21.44 15.55 -5.08
N GLY A 477 21.45 14.31 -5.60
CA GLY A 477 22.45 13.28 -5.32
C GLY A 477 22.10 12.34 -4.19
N LYS A 478 22.77 11.18 -4.11
CA LYS A 478 22.54 10.15 -3.07
C LYS A 478 22.65 10.71 -1.65
N LYS A 479 23.62 11.58 -1.40
CA LYS A 479 23.84 12.19 -0.08
C LYS A 479 22.66 13.04 0.40
N ASN A 480 21.83 13.55 -0.52
CA ASN A 480 20.63 14.31 -0.19
C ASN A 480 19.42 13.42 0.14
N ILE A 481 19.46 12.13 -0.21
CA ILE A 481 18.35 11.20 -0.03
C ILE A 481 18.46 10.53 1.35
N SER A 482 17.47 10.73 2.20
CA SER A 482 17.40 10.15 3.56
C SER A 482 16.56 8.88 3.61
N ASP A 483 15.47 8.81 2.82
CA ASP A 483 14.54 7.67 2.82
C ASP A 483 13.82 7.59 1.47
N VAL A 484 13.61 6.36 0.99
CA VAL A 484 12.91 6.08 -0.28
C VAL A 484 11.78 5.12 -0.01
N ASP A 485 10.57 5.53 -0.39
CA ASP A 485 9.39 4.70 -0.26
C ASP A 485 8.39 5.00 -1.38
N CYS A 486 7.33 4.22 -1.52
CA CYS A 486 6.29 4.50 -2.51
C CYS A 486 4.89 4.18 -1.98
N CYS A 487 3.89 4.78 -2.61
CA CYS A 487 2.50 4.33 -2.53
C CYS A 487 2.07 3.75 -3.88
N ALA A 488 0.79 3.46 -4.08
CA ALA A 488 0.30 2.82 -5.32
C ALA A 488 0.73 3.52 -6.62
N THR A 489 0.93 4.84 -6.57
CA THR A 489 1.21 5.66 -7.77
C THR A 489 2.33 6.68 -7.61
N ARG A 490 2.90 6.83 -6.39
CA ARG A 490 3.89 7.88 -6.08
C ARG A 490 5.13 7.30 -5.43
N LEU A 491 6.28 7.70 -5.93
CA LEU A 491 7.54 7.57 -5.23
C LEU A 491 7.60 8.66 -4.15
N ARG A 492 7.90 8.30 -2.91
CA ARG A 492 7.96 9.20 -1.76
C ARG A 492 9.36 9.17 -1.19
N ILE A 493 9.99 10.31 -1.18
CA ILE A 493 11.37 10.46 -0.79
C ILE A 493 11.45 11.51 0.31
N THR A 494 12.27 11.26 1.30
CA THR A 494 12.68 12.27 2.27
C THR A 494 14.09 12.72 1.92
N VAL A 495 14.27 14.01 1.70
CA VAL A 495 15.57 14.63 1.41
C VAL A 495 16.07 15.42 2.62
N HIS A 496 17.39 15.59 2.73
CA HIS A 496 17.98 16.43 3.76
C HIS A 496 17.77 17.92 3.46
N ASP A 497 17.93 18.30 2.20
CA ASP A 497 17.78 19.68 1.70
C ASP A 497 16.86 19.70 0.47
N ALA A 498 15.68 20.29 0.62
CA ALA A 498 14.68 20.39 -0.44
C ALA A 498 15.06 21.41 -1.53
N ALA A 499 15.96 22.36 -1.24
CA ALA A 499 16.43 23.34 -2.22
C ALA A 499 17.29 22.72 -3.32
N ARG A 500 17.91 21.56 -3.05
CA ARG A 500 18.72 20.81 -4.03
C ARG A 500 17.88 19.96 -5.00
N VAL A 501 16.56 19.93 -4.83
CA VAL A 501 15.68 19.11 -5.69
C VAL A 501 15.36 19.85 -6.98
N ASN A 502 15.81 19.28 -8.11
CA ASN A 502 15.60 19.82 -9.46
C ASN A 502 14.39 19.13 -10.11
N ASP A 503 13.30 19.88 -10.25
CA ASP A 503 12.04 19.38 -10.82
C ASP A 503 12.17 19.07 -12.33
N ASP A 504 13.02 19.80 -13.05
CA ASP A 504 13.15 19.62 -14.49
C ASP A 504 13.86 18.29 -14.81
N ILE A 505 14.89 17.94 -14.05
CA ILE A 505 15.52 16.61 -14.15
C ILE A 505 14.50 15.52 -13.79
N LEU A 506 13.73 15.69 -12.70
CA LEU A 506 12.72 14.71 -12.29
C LEU A 506 11.59 14.55 -13.32
N LYS A 507 11.24 15.59 -14.07
CA LYS A 507 10.26 15.49 -15.17
C LYS A 507 10.77 14.62 -16.32
N THR A 508 12.09 14.62 -16.60
CA THR A 508 12.67 13.79 -17.67
C THR A 508 12.57 12.28 -17.38
N THR A 509 12.36 11.89 -16.12
CA THR A 509 12.24 10.49 -15.70
C THR A 509 10.88 9.85 -16.02
N GLY A 510 9.98 10.59 -16.65
CA GLY A 510 8.62 10.15 -16.95
C GLY A 510 7.64 10.39 -15.80
N SER A 511 7.98 11.27 -14.85
CA SER A 511 7.09 11.68 -13.77
C SER A 511 5.90 12.48 -14.31
N ARG A 512 4.72 12.24 -13.75
CA ARG A 512 3.46 12.92 -14.09
C ARG A 512 3.20 14.15 -13.24
N GLY A 513 4.00 14.35 -12.19
CA GLY A 513 3.89 15.48 -11.28
C GLY A 513 4.80 15.29 -10.07
N ILE A 514 5.21 16.40 -9.47
CA ILE A 514 6.09 16.45 -8.30
C ILE A 514 5.41 17.32 -7.25
N VAL A 515 5.38 16.84 -6.00
CA VAL A 515 4.83 17.56 -4.85
C VAL A 515 5.89 17.63 -3.77
N LYS A 516 6.28 18.84 -3.38
CA LYS A 516 7.25 19.10 -2.31
C LYS A 516 6.53 19.66 -1.08
N LYS A 517 6.83 19.11 0.09
CA LYS A 517 6.32 19.64 1.37
C LYS A 517 7.38 19.46 2.46
N GLY A 518 8.04 20.52 2.83
CA GLY A 518 9.21 20.46 3.72
C GLY A 518 10.29 19.56 3.10
N GLN A 519 10.81 18.62 3.84
CA GLN A 519 11.80 17.64 3.36
C GLN A 519 11.18 16.47 2.56
N GLY A 520 9.86 16.43 2.41
CA GLY A 520 9.17 15.36 1.68
C GLY A 520 8.96 15.70 0.21
N VAL A 521 9.45 14.84 -0.69
CA VAL A 521 9.25 14.91 -2.14
C VAL A 521 8.41 13.73 -2.60
N GLN A 522 7.35 13.99 -3.34
CA GLN A 522 6.51 12.95 -3.92
C GLN A 522 6.54 13.08 -5.44
N ILE A 523 6.97 12.02 -6.12
CA ILE A 523 7.06 11.96 -7.58
C ILE A 523 6.01 10.98 -8.09
N ILE A 524 5.14 11.41 -8.99
CA ILE A 524 3.99 10.64 -9.45
C ILE A 524 4.37 9.88 -10.73
N TYR A 525 4.49 8.55 -10.63
CA TYR A 525 4.80 7.66 -11.76
C TYR A 525 3.61 6.80 -12.20
N GLY A 526 2.58 6.67 -11.37
CA GLY A 526 1.47 5.74 -11.62
C GLY A 526 1.78 4.30 -11.17
N PRO A 527 1.08 3.28 -11.72
CA PRO A 527 1.16 1.89 -11.22
C PRO A 527 2.56 1.26 -11.26
N GLN A 528 3.47 1.80 -12.06
CA GLN A 528 4.85 1.28 -12.20
C GLN A 528 5.80 1.73 -11.09
N VAL A 529 5.33 2.55 -10.14
CA VAL A 529 6.17 3.15 -9.10
C VAL A 529 6.90 2.13 -8.23
N THR A 530 6.32 0.95 -7.99
CA THR A 530 6.96 -0.11 -7.18
C THR A 530 8.21 -0.65 -7.88
N VAL A 531 8.15 -0.82 -9.20
CA VAL A 531 9.30 -1.24 -10.01
C VAL A 531 10.38 -0.16 -10.03
N ILE A 532 9.96 1.10 -10.17
CA ILE A 532 10.88 2.25 -10.15
C ILE A 532 11.57 2.37 -8.79
N LYS A 533 10.82 2.18 -7.68
CA LYS A 533 11.39 2.19 -6.33
C LYS A 533 12.47 1.12 -6.17
N SER A 534 12.15 -0.13 -6.53
CA SER A 534 13.11 -1.25 -6.40
C SER A 534 14.40 -0.97 -7.19
N LYS A 535 14.30 -0.51 -8.43
CA LYS A 535 15.46 -0.16 -9.25
C LYS A 535 16.26 1.02 -8.69
N LEU A 536 15.55 2.02 -8.12
CA LEU A 536 16.21 3.15 -7.46
C LEU A 536 16.95 2.72 -6.21
N GLU A 537 16.37 1.84 -5.40
CA GLU A 537 17.04 1.29 -4.21
C GLU A 537 18.30 0.52 -4.62
N ASP A 538 18.23 -0.35 -5.65
CA ASP A 538 19.38 -1.08 -6.20
C ASP A 538 20.46 -0.11 -6.71
N TYR A 539 20.06 0.95 -7.43
CA TYR A 539 21.01 1.97 -7.90
C TYR A 539 21.66 2.72 -6.73
N LEU A 540 20.88 3.09 -5.71
CA LEU A 540 21.41 3.79 -4.54
C LEU A 540 22.42 2.97 -3.73
N GLU A 541 22.42 1.64 -3.81
CA GLU A 541 23.47 0.82 -3.17
C GLU A 541 24.85 1.06 -3.81
N ILE A 542 24.92 1.23 -5.12
CA ILE A 542 26.15 1.39 -5.90
C ILE A 542 26.50 2.85 -6.22
N ALA A 543 25.52 3.78 -6.14
CA ALA A 543 25.71 5.19 -6.47
C ALA A 543 26.72 5.87 -5.53
N PRO A 544 27.55 6.81 -6.04
CA PRO A 544 28.48 7.57 -5.21
C PRO A 544 27.71 8.39 -4.16
N ASN A 545 28.24 8.42 -2.91
CA ASN A 545 27.59 9.12 -1.80
C ASN A 545 27.97 10.63 -1.81
N GLU A 546 27.50 11.33 -2.83
CA GLU A 546 27.83 12.72 -3.12
C GLU A 546 26.56 13.54 -3.36
N TYR A 547 26.69 14.87 -3.28
CA TYR A 547 25.68 15.79 -3.79
C TYR A 547 25.86 15.94 -5.31
N PHE A 548 24.74 16.12 -6.01
CA PHE A 548 24.78 16.41 -7.43
C PHE A 548 25.06 17.91 -7.64
N GLU A 549 26.18 18.28 -8.27
CA GLU A 549 26.63 19.66 -8.48
C GLU A 549 25.96 20.38 -9.67
N GLY A 550 25.05 19.73 -10.37
CA GLY A 550 24.39 20.23 -11.59
C GLY A 550 23.13 21.07 -11.41
N ALA A 551 22.80 21.56 -10.21
CA ALA A 551 21.57 22.32 -9.96
C ALA A 551 21.84 23.58 -9.15
N ASN A 552 21.88 24.71 -9.84
CA ASN A 552 21.93 26.12 -9.40
C ASN A 552 23.28 26.83 -9.49
N GLU A 553 23.83 26.94 -10.71
CA GLU A 553 24.61 28.12 -11.10
C GLU A 553 23.76 29.02 -11.98
N LYS A 554 22.76 29.70 -11.43
CA LYS A 554 22.20 30.96 -11.94
C LYS A 554 21.60 31.73 -10.79
N GLU A 555 22.25 32.82 -10.44
CA GLU A 555 21.94 33.83 -9.43
C GLU A 555 22.73 33.76 -8.12
N THR A 556 24.03 34.03 -8.18
CA THR A 556 24.75 34.88 -7.20
C THR A 556 26.15 35.21 -7.76
N ASP A 557 26.20 35.94 -8.88
CA ASP A 557 27.35 36.75 -9.26
C ASP A 557 26.86 38.18 -9.38
N ASN A 558 26.83 38.89 -8.26
CA ASN A 558 26.96 40.33 -8.14
C ASN A 558 26.84 40.74 -6.68
N ALA A 559 27.93 40.66 -5.97
CA ALA A 559 28.31 41.61 -4.91
C ALA A 559 29.56 41.09 -4.19
N GLU A 560 30.60 41.89 -4.29
CA GLU A 560 31.83 41.89 -3.51
C GLU A 560 33.09 41.43 -4.25
N ASN A 561 33.41 42.22 -5.28
CA ASN A 561 34.79 42.55 -5.62
C ASN A 561 35.06 43.94 -5.10
N GLN A 562 35.78 44.06 -4.00
CA GLN A 562 36.72 45.13 -3.66
C GLN A 562 37.15 45.02 -2.20
N VAL A 563 38.38 44.70 -1.97
CA VAL A 563 39.39 45.39 -1.18
C VAL A 563 40.58 44.46 -0.98
N GLN A 564 41.59 44.74 -1.83
CA GLN A 564 43.02 44.95 -1.59
C GLN A 564 43.70 44.11 -0.53
N SER A 565 44.67 43.27 -0.97
CA SER A 565 46.11 43.54 -1.20
C SER A 565 46.92 43.78 0.06
N ASP A 566 48.07 43.11 0.05
CA ASP A 566 49.32 43.38 0.76
C ASP A 566 49.47 42.73 2.16
N THR A 567 50.38 41.82 2.29
CA THR A 567 51.81 41.92 2.63
C THR A 567 52.34 40.51 2.83
N GLU A 568 53.15 40.04 2.02
CA GLU A 568 54.61 39.82 2.01
C GLU A 568 55.29 39.33 3.29
N ARG A 569 56.03 38.22 3.07
CA ARG A 569 57.40 37.90 3.55
C ARG A 569 57.58 37.59 5.04
N THR A 570 58.25 36.58 5.39
CA THR A 570 59.64 36.11 5.33
C THR A 570 59.79 34.93 6.25
N ALA A 571 60.39 33.87 5.82
CA ALA A 571 61.74 33.40 5.89
C ALA A 571 62.06 32.43 7.05
N GLU A 572 62.64 31.32 6.61
CA GLU A 572 63.84 30.64 7.14
C GLU A 572 63.75 30.00 8.55
N SER A 573 64.12 28.84 8.77
CA SER A 573 65.23 27.95 8.46
C SER A 573 65.50 27.02 9.65
N THR A 574 66.20 25.96 9.32
CA THR A 574 67.05 25.08 10.20
C THR A 574 66.28 24.10 11.11
N GLY A 575 66.60 22.83 11.19
CA GLY A 575 67.66 22.02 10.69
C GLY A 575 67.83 20.77 11.55
N GLU A 576 68.47 19.76 10.99
CA GLU A 576 69.14 18.61 11.64
C GLU A 576 68.27 17.54 12.35
N ALA A 577 68.22 16.32 11.87
CA ALA A 577 69.19 15.23 11.73
C ALA A 577 69.38 14.40 13.01
N ALA A 578 69.12 13.13 12.93
CA ALA A 578 69.88 12.00 13.42
C ALA A 578 68.96 10.74 13.37
N GLN A 579 69.17 9.82 12.47
CA GLN A 579 70.09 8.67 12.44
C GLN A 579 69.82 7.58 13.48
N ASN A 580 69.68 6.37 12.87
CA ASN A 580 70.05 5.05 13.32
C ASN A 580 68.98 4.25 14.06
N THR A 581 68.76 3.00 13.79
CA THR A 581 69.50 1.91 13.14
C THR A 581 68.53 0.74 12.88
N ALA A 582 68.78 0.01 11.83
CA ALA A 582 68.23 -1.33 11.61
C ALA A 582 69.01 -2.36 12.44
N PRO A 583 68.48 -3.59 12.62
CA PRO A 583 69.05 -4.65 11.80
C PRO A 583 68.05 -5.68 11.25
N THR A 584 68.42 -6.10 10.07
CA THR A 584 68.22 -7.35 9.33
C THR A 584 67.91 -8.61 10.14
N SER A 585 66.96 -9.44 9.65
CA SER A 585 67.24 -10.86 9.37
C SER A 585 66.14 -11.48 8.48
N GLU A 586 66.59 -11.96 7.40
CA GLU A 586 66.35 -13.23 6.70
C GLU A 586 65.05 -13.49 5.98
N ALA A 587 65.18 -13.51 4.69
CA ALA A 587 64.31 -14.03 3.66
C ALA A 587 64.04 -15.53 3.84
N SER A 588 62.78 -15.93 3.81
CA SER A 588 62.40 -17.27 3.38
C SER A 588 61.42 -17.11 2.19
N THR A 589 61.93 -17.43 1.05
CA THR A 589 61.27 -17.59 -0.22
C THR A 589 60.29 -18.74 -0.17
N GLN A 590 58.98 -18.44 -0.23
CA GLN A 590 57.96 -19.39 -0.70
C GLN A 590 57.42 -18.92 -2.05
N PRO A 591 57.12 -19.83 -2.98
CA PRO A 591 56.75 -19.48 -4.34
C PRO A 591 55.36 -18.86 -4.41
N GLU A 592 55.26 -17.72 -5.11
CA GLU A 592 54.01 -17.09 -5.48
C GLU A 592 53.08 -18.07 -6.21
N LYS A 593 51.97 -18.45 -5.58
CA LYS A 593 50.84 -19.09 -6.27
C LYS A 593 50.16 -18.04 -7.13
N LYS A 594 50.30 -18.16 -8.44
CA LYS A 594 49.56 -17.38 -9.43
C LYS A 594 48.08 -17.59 -9.24
N VAL A 595 47.36 -16.57 -8.79
CA VAL A 595 45.88 -16.56 -8.75
C VAL A 595 45.37 -16.50 -10.17
N LEU A 596 44.76 -17.56 -10.66
CA LEU A 596 44.32 -17.72 -12.04
C LEU A 596 42.92 -17.14 -12.32
N ARG A 597 42.09 -16.90 -11.31
CA ARG A 597 40.79 -16.24 -11.39
C ARG A 597 40.31 -15.73 -10.04
N THR A 598 39.78 -14.51 -9.99
CA THR A 598 39.04 -14.00 -8.83
C THR A 598 37.57 -14.27 -9.09
N ALA A 599 36.92 -15.10 -8.28
CA ALA A 599 35.48 -15.27 -8.28
C ALA A 599 34.90 -14.62 -7.02
N ILE A 600 33.92 -13.75 -7.18
CA ILE A 600 33.17 -13.19 -6.05
C ILE A 600 32.05 -14.17 -5.75
N VAL A 601 32.11 -14.83 -4.61
CA VAL A 601 31.06 -15.72 -4.13
C VAL A 601 30.26 -14.98 -3.06
N TYR A 602 28.99 -14.77 -3.32
CA TYR A 602 28.07 -14.25 -2.32
C TYR A 602 27.58 -15.37 -1.43
N SER A 603 27.95 -15.34 -0.15
CA SER A 603 27.40 -16.25 0.84
C SER A 603 26.09 -15.68 1.40
N PRO A 604 25.01 -16.44 1.49
CA PRO A 604 23.77 -16.02 2.14
C PRO A 604 23.91 -15.93 3.68
N VAL A 605 25.07 -16.29 4.23
CA VAL A 605 25.35 -16.25 5.67
C VAL A 605 26.52 -15.30 5.92
N THR A 606 26.35 -14.36 6.82
CA THR A 606 27.41 -13.45 7.27
C THR A 606 28.39 -14.24 8.17
N GLY A 607 29.56 -14.49 7.67
CA GLY A 607 30.61 -15.20 8.40
C GLY A 607 31.99 -14.95 7.79
N ILE A 608 33.04 -15.36 8.48
CA ILE A 608 34.41 -15.30 7.97
C ILE A 608 34.60 -16.51 7.04
N ALA A 609 34.94 -16.24 5.77
CA ALA A 609 35.32 -17.30 4.85
C ALA A 609 36.68 -17.86 5.25
N ALA A 610 36.76 -19.17 5.53
CA ALA A 610 37.98 -19.89 5.81
C ALA A 610 38.24 -20.96 4.75
N ASP A 611 39.49 -21.35 4.59
CA ASP A 611 39.85 -22.44 3.69
C ASP A 611 39.21 -23.75 4.18
N LEU A 612 38.60 -24.52 3.30
CA LEU A 612 37.97 -25.79 3.64
C LEU A 612 38.91 -26.78 4.29
N SER A 613 40.22 -26.69 3.99
CA SER A 613 41.27 -27.54 4.62
C SER A 613 41.46 -27.27 6.11
N THR A 614 40.88 -26.16 6.63
CA THR A 614 40.94 -25.82 8.07
C THR A 614 39.68 -26.22 8.83
N ALA A 615 38.70 -26.84 8.17
CA ALA A 615 37.49 -27.31 8.82
C ALA A 615 37.77 -28.50 9.75
N PRO A 616 37.25 -28.51 10.97
CA PRO A 616 37.53 -29.57 11.94
C PRO A 616 36.74 -30.87 11.70
N ASP A 617 35.98 -30.98 10.63
CA ASP A 617 35.11 -32.12 10.35
C ASP A 617 35.37 -32.69 8.94
N GLU A 618 35.77 -33.99 8.90
CA GLU A 618 36.06 -34.72 7.66
C GLU A 618 34.83 -34.87 6.72
N GLY A 619 33.62 -34.54 7.21
CA GLY A 619 32.38 -34.58 6.41
C GLY A 619 32.22 -33.42 5.42
N PHE A 620 33.11 -32.42 5.45
CA PHE A 620 33.10 -31.25 4.58
C PHE A 620 34.26 -31.16 3.59
N ALA A 621 35.10 -32.20 3.52
CA ALA A 621 36.21 -32.27 2.57
C ALA A 621 35.79 -32.85 1.20
#